data_37802d60437e5757b3dbfcb2d62aa881
#
_entry.id   37802d60437e5757b3dbfcb2d62aa881
#
_cell.length_a   1.000
_cell.length_b   1.000
_cell.length_c   1.000
_cell.angle_alpha   90.00
_cell.angle_beta   90.00
_cell.angle_gamma   90.00
#
_symmetry.space_group_name_H-M   'P 1'
#
loop_
_entity.id
_entity.type
_entity.pdbx_description
1 polymer ?
#
loop_
_entity_poly.entity_id
_entity_poly.type
_entity_poly.pdbx_seq_one_letter_code
_entity_poly.pdbx_strand_id
1 'polypeptide(L)'
;MSGAQPLARVISVCSKKDIDTWSVACRHVVRYIAANEYLIVVPDNEIDLFRSVTCEPYNVIPESFYVGKLKSRLKDLLPIENHDRIGWYLQQFIKIAVAKEIPLGGNLDQTVLIWDADTLPLKKLFFSDELGRVSYYSGVEAHTPYFAFIERVFPWAKRQTFSFIAQCFPAKISWIQAFCKELESEGRGWIESIISSLDQTQRAGFSEYESLGAYIWSKYPDQVVLNGRSWERNGLSLVGKPGGLTDLQLAGLAQRYDYISFEAWDVARGFRASVRAWRNRLKFASLGRKSIASLIQP
;
A
#
# COMPACT_ATOMS: atom_id res chain seq x y z
N MET A 1 14.70 -24.47 -6.87
CA MET A 1 13.92 -23.21 -6.69
C MET A 1 14.37 -22.59 -5.38
N SER A 2 15.24 -21.60 -5.39
CA SER A 2 15.60 -20.82 -4.20
C SER A 2 14.32 -20.13 -3.74
N GLY A 3 13.79 -20.52 -2.60
CA GLY A 3 12.59 -19.91 -2.05
C GLY A 3 12.87 -18.43 -1.79
N ALA A 4 12.04 -17.54 -2.34
CA ALA A 4 12.13 -16.12 -2.04
C ALA A 4 12.12 -15.95 -0.51
N GLN A 5 13.06 -15.17 0.02
CA GLN A 5 13.11 -14.92 1.46
C GLN A 5 11.85 -14.15 1.90
N PRO A 6 11.32 -14.46 3.09
CA PRO A 6 10.18 -13.72 3.62
C PRO A 6 10.56 -12.25 3.81
N LEU A 7 9.58 -11.38 3.61
CA LEU A 7 9.72 -9.96 3.95
C LEU A 7 10.03 -9.80 5.44
N ALA A 8 10.78 -8.77 5.81
CA ALA A 8 11.00 -8.47 7.22
C ALA A 8 9.68 -8.12 7.91
N ARG A 9 8.86 -7.31 7.22
CA ARG A 9 7.60 -6.81 7.78
C ARG A 9 6.61 -6.47 6.66
N VAL A 10 5.32 -6.74 6.88
CA VAL A 10 4.19 -6.13 6.16
C VAL A 10 3.57 -5.06 7.03
N ILE A 11 3.34 -3.88 6.45
CA ILE A 11 2.84 -2.69 7.14
C ILE A 11 1.57 -2.23 6.47
N SER A 12 0.48 -2.16 7.23
CA SER A 12 -0.76 -1.53 6.80
C SER A 12 -1.15 -0.39 7.75
N VAL A 13 -1.80 0.63 7.22
CA VAL A 13 -2.40 1.71 8.01
C VAL A 13 -3.88 1.77 7.67
N CYS A 14 -4.74 1.77 8.67
CA CYS A 14 -6.18 1.71 8.47
C CYS A 14 -6.94 2.59 9.45
N SER A 15 -8.15 2.95 9.10
CA SER A 15 -9.13 3.52 10.02
C SER A 15 -10.47 2.79 9.87
N LYS A 16 -11.39 3.01 10.80
CA LYS A 16 -12.72 2.36 10.81
C LYS A 16 -13.51 2.50 9.51
N LYS A 17 -13.16 3.45 8.63
CA LYS A 17 -13.81 3.62 7.32
C LYS A 17 -13.67 2.39 6.43
N ASP A 18 -12.53 1.69 6.52
CA ASP A 18 -12.19 0.56 5.67
C ASP A 18 -12.17 -0.78 6.43
N ILE A 19 -12.73 -0.81 7.67
CA ILE A 19 -12.69 -1.96 8.56
C ILE A 19 -13.37 -3.20 7.97
N ASP A 20 -14.45 -3.03 7.22
CA ASP A 20 -15.15 -4.13 6.55
C ASP A 20 -14.23 -4.82 5.53
N THR A 21 -13.49 -4.02 4.76
CA THR A 21 -12.52 -4.53 3.79
C THR A 21 -11.33 -5.15 4.50
N TRP A 22 -10.80 -4.46 5.52
CA TRP A 22 -9.68 -4.96 6.31
C TRP A 22 -9.94 -6.32 6.94
N SER A 23 -11.13 -6.55 7.48
CA SER A 23 -11.50 -7.83 8.12
C SER A 23 -11.37 -9.05 7.19
N VAL A 24 -11.44 -8.82 5.87
CA VAL A 24 -11.19 -9.82 4.84
C VAL A 24 -9.73 -9.77 4.38
N ALA A 25 -9.22 -8.57 4.12
CA ALA A 25 -7.88 -8.35 3.56
C ALA A 25 -6.77 -8.94 4.45
N CYS A 26 -6.83 -8.76 5.78
CA CYS A 26 -5.79 -9.24 6.68
C CYS A 26 -5.54 -10.75 6.53
N ARG A 27 -6.59 -11.57 6.39
CA ARG A 27 -6.48 -13.04 6.20
C ARG A 27 -5.84 -13.38 4.86
N HIS A 28 -6.17 -12.63 3.81
CA HIS A 28 -5.58 -12.81 2.49
C HIS A 28 -4.10 -12.43 2.48
N VAL A 29 -3.74 -11.33 3.14
CA VAL A 29 -2.34 -10.91 3.27
C VAL A 29 -1.51 -11.99 3.95
N VAL A 30 -1.93 -12.48 5.11
CA VAL A 30 -1.23 -13.56 5.84
C VAL A 30 -1.12 -14.84 4.99
N ARG A 31 -2.15 -15.15 4.21
CA ARG A 31 -2.17 -16.35 3.35
C ARG A 31 -1.22 -16.26 2.16
N TYR A 32 -1.06 -15.08 1.57
CA TYR A 32 -0.44 -14.94 0.26
C TYR A 32 0.87 -14.13 0.24
N ILE A 33 1.19 -13.44 1.31
CA ILE A 33 2.42 -12.65 1.44
C ILE A 33 3.20 -13.14 2.65
N ALA A 34 4.34 -13.79 2.40
CA ALA A 34 5.19 -14.31 3.48
C ALA A 34 6.02 -13.19 4.11
N ALA A 35 5.89 -13.00 5.42
CA ALA A 35 6.67 -12.04 6.19
C ALA A 35 6.97 -12.57 7.59
N ASN A 36 7.99 -12.00 8.23
CA ASN A 36 8.35 -12.32 9.62
C ASN A 36 7.44 -11.60 10.63
N GLU A 37 6.95 -10.42 10.24
CA GLU A 37 6.10 -9.59 11.08
C GLU A 37 4.98 -8.92 10.24
N TYR A 38 3.81 -8.80 10.85
CA TYR A 38 2.65 -8.13 10.25
C TYR A 38 2.15 -7.07 11.21
N LEU A 39 2.08 -5.81 10.75
CA LEU A 39 1.62 -4.67 11.53
C LEU A 39 0.44 -3.99 10.86
N ILE A 40 -0.56 -3.67 11.67
CA ILE A 40 -1.61 -2.72 11.30
C ILE A 40 -1.58 -1.56 12.28
N VAL A 41 -1.40 -0.34 11.76
CA VAL A 41 -1.41 0.89 12.56
C VAL A 41 -2.76 1.56 12.41
N VAL A 42 -3.38 1.89 13.53
CA VAL A 42 -4.74 2.40 13.59
C VAL A 42 -4.85 3.59 14.54
N PRO A 43 -5.89 4.44 14.43
CA PRO A 43 -6.17 5.48 15.41
C PRO A 43 -6.27 4.90 16.83
N ASP A 44 -5.72 5.60 17.81
CA ASP A 44 -5.64 5.13 19.21
C ASP A 44 -7.00 4.73 19.80
N ASN A 45 -8.04 5.45 19.44
CA ASN A 45 -9.41 5.17 19.88
C ASN A 45 -10.12 4.04 19.11
N GLU A 46 -9.45 3.41 18.14
CA GLU A 46 -9.99 2.32 17.32
C GLU A 46 -9.29 0.97 17.58
N ILE A 47 -8.32 0.91 18.49
CA ILE A 47 -7.48 -0.28 18.76
C ILE A 47 -8.32 -1.52 19.08
N ASP A 48 -9.25 -1.43 20.02
CA ASP A 48 -10.04 -2.59 20.44
C ASP A 48 -10.98 -3.07 19.33
N LEU A 49 -11.50 -2.13 18.52
CA LEU A 49 -12.27 -2.44 17.35
C LEU A 49 -11.45 -3.23 16.34
N PHE A 50 -10.21 -2.79 16.05
CA PHE A 50 -9.35 -3.50 15.11
C PHE A 50 -8.84 -4.84 15.66
N ARG A 51 -8.55 -4.96 16.95
CA ARG A 51 -8.21 -6.24 17.59
C ARG A 51 -9.32 -7.29 17.41
N SER A 52 -10.58 -6.87 17.42
CA SER A 52 -11.71 -7.79 17.29
C SER A 52 -11.90 -8.39 15.87
N VAL A 53 -11.33 -7.76 14.83
CA VAL A 53 -11.52 -8.16 13.42
C VAL A 53 -10.23 -8.55 12.70
N THR A 54 -9.08 -8.24 13.30
CA THR A 54 -7.76 -8.52 12.71
C THR A 54 -7.34 -9.95 13.03
N CYS A 55 -6.89 -10.70 12.01
CA CYS A 55 -6.43 -12.08 12.20
C CYS A 55 -4.97 -12.13 12.69
N GLU A 56 -4.64 -13.18 13.44
CA GLU A 56 -3.25 -13.54 13.73
C GLU A 56 -2.47 -13.82 12.42
N PRO A 57 -1.17 -13.50 12.34
CA PRO A 57 -0.29 -12.97 13.40
C PRO A 57 -0.11 -11.44 13.37
N TYR A 58 -1.11 -10.68 12.91
CA TYR A 58 -1.04 -9.22 12.90
C TYR A 58 -0.99 -8.62 14.30
N ASN A 59 -0.07 -7.68 14.50
CA ASN A 59 -0.03 -6.81 15.68
C ASN A 59 -0.77 -5.49 15.38
N VAL A 60 -1.75 -5.14 16.23
CA VAL A 60 -2.50 -3.88 16.14
C VAL A 60 -1.80 -2.83 16.99
N ILE A 61 -1.30 -1.77 16.36
CA ILE A 61 -0.47 -0.73 16.98
C ILE A 61 -1.19 0.63 16.90
N PRO A 62 -1.18 1.44 17.97
CA PRO A 62 -1.75 2.79 17.94
C PRO A 62 -0.90 3.73 17.09
N GLU A 63 -1.55 4.66 16.36
CA GLU A 63 -0.85 5.66 15.53
C GLU A 63 0.10 6.53 16.35
N SER A 64 -0.25 6.84 17.62
CA SER A 64 0.58 7.65 18.49
C SER A 64 1.94 7.04 18.82
N PHE A 65 2.08 5.71 18.71
CA PHE A 65 3.36 5.03 18.95
C PHE A 65 4.44 5.49 17.98
N TYR A 66 4.09 5.69 16.69
CA TYR A 66 5.05 6.07 15.65
C TYR A 66 5.17 7.57 15.42
N VAL A 67 4.08 8.30 15.60
CA VAL A 67 4.02 9.71 15.19
C VAL A 67 3.65 10.66 16.34
N GLY A 68 3.42 10.11 17.54
CA GLY A 68 3.14 10.91 18.73
C GLY A 68 2.01 11.91 18.51
N LYS A 69 2.30 13.19 18.74
CA LYS A 69 1.34 14.30 18.55
C LYS A 69 1.33 14.88 17.12
N LEU A 70 1.83 14.15 16.12
CA LEU A 70 1.93 14.68 14.75
C LEU A 70 0.58 15.16 14.20
N LYS A 71 -0.51 14.46 14.52
CA LYS A 71 -1.85 14.84 14.07
C LYS A 71 -2.27 16.24 14.50
N SER A 72 -1.95 16.65 15.74
CA SER A 72 -2.18 18.03 16.20
C SER A 72 -1.23 19.01 15.52
N ARG A 73 0.05 18.66 15.38
CA ARG A 73 1.03 19.51 14.67
C ARG A 73 0.69 19.72 13.19
N LEU A 74 0.09 18.74 12.51
CA LEU A 74 -0.36 18.89 11.12
C LEU A 74 -1.44 19.97 10.97
N LYS A 75 -2.26 20.21 12.01
CA LYS A 75 -3.23 21.31 12.01
C LYS A 75 -2.55 22.69 12.01
N ASP A 76 -1.39 22.79 12.64
CA ASP A 76 -0.65 24.05 12.72
C ASP A 76 0.22 24.28 11.47
N LEU A 77 0.59 23.21 10.79
CA LEU A 77 1.52 23.23 9.66
C LEU A 77 0.82 23.28 8.28
N LEU A 78 -0.39 22.76 8.19
CA LEU A 78 -1.18 22.76 6.95
C LEU A 78 -2.19 23.90 6.91
N PRO A 79 -2.47 24.49 5.74
CA PRO A 79 -3.54 25.47 5.58
C PRO A 79 -4.89 24.89 6.02
N ILE A 80 -5.78 25.76 6.52
CA ILE A 80 -7.10 25.35 7.01
C ILE A 80 -7.94 24.61 5.95
N GLU A 81 -7.76 24.99 4.67
CA GLU A 81 -8.40 24.36 3.52
C GLU A 81 -7.99 22.89 3.32
N ASN A 82 -6.86 22.49 3.91
CA ASN A 82 -6.32 21.14 3.84
C ASN A 82 -6.55 20.32 5.12
N HIS A 83 -7.26 20.84 6.12
CA HIS A 83 -7.50 20.14 7.38
C HIS A 83 -8.35 18.86 7.24
N ASP A 84 -9.21 18.78 6.23
CA ASP A 84 -9.93 17.55 5.89
C ASP A 84 -9.01 16.46 5.31
N ARG A 85 -7.79 16.82 4.90
CA ARG A 85 -6.75 15.91 4.38
C ARG A 85 -5.71 15.49 5.43
N ILE A 86 -5.79 15.98 6.66
CA ILE A 86 -4.82 15.64 7.73
C ILE A 86 -4.69 14.11 7.89
N GLY A 87 -5.81 13.37 7.91
CA GLY A 87 -5.76 11.92 8.00
C GLY A 87 -5.07 11.24 6.81
N TRP A 88 -5.21 11.82 5.62
CA TRP A 88 -4.55 11.33 4.40
C TRP A 88 -3.03 11.58 4.43
N TYR A 89 -2.57 12.74 4.90
CA TYR A 89 -1.13 13.00 5.12
C TYR A 89 -0.57 12.12 6.24
N LEU A 90 -1.31 12.01 7.35
CA LEU A 90 -0.88 11.27 8.52
C LEU A 90 -0.60 9.79 8.21
N GLN A 91 -1.49 9.12 7.46
CA GLN A 91 -1.28 7.72 7.08
C GLN A 91 -0.01 7.51 6.25
N GLN A 92 0.34 8.44 5.37
CA GLN A 92 1.56 8.37 4.55
C GLN A 92 2.82 8.51 5.42
N PHE A 93 2.81 9.45 6.38
CA PHE A 93 3.91 9.61 7.33
C PHE A 93 4.06 8.40 8.25
N ILE A 94 2.95 7.81 8.71
CA ILE A 94 2.97 6.57 9.50
C ILE A 94 3.59 5.44 8.69
N LYS A 95 3.18 5.23 7.44
CA LYS A 95 3.75 4.21 6.56
C LYS A 95 5.28 4.32 6.47
N ILE A 96 5.80 5.52 6.23
CA ILE A 96 7.25 5.76 6.17
C ILE A 96 7.91 5.57 7.54
N ALA A 97 7.31 6.09 8.62
CA ALA A 97 7.87 6.01 9.98
C ALA A 97 8.04 4.55 10.42
N VAL A 98 7.03 3.71 10.18
CA VAL A 98 7.10 2.27 10.48
C VAL A 98 8.11 1.54 9.58
N ALA A 99 8.10 1.87 8.28
CA ALA A 99 8.91 1.16 7.29
C ALA A 99 10.42 1.43 7.43
N LYS A 100 10.82 2.56 8.01
CA LYS A 100 12.22 2.87 8.29
C LYS A 100 12.80 2.20 9.54
N GLU A 101 11.95 1.59 10.39
CA GLU A 101 12.39 0.93 11.61
C GLU A 101 12.87 -0.50 11.34
N ILE A 102 13.97 -0.88 11.99
CA ILE A 102 14.49 -2.24 11.91
C ILE A 102 13.65 -3.12 12.84
N PRO A 103 13.01 -4.20 12.34
CA PRO A 103 12.33 -5.16 13.20
C PRO A 103 13.30 -5.84 14.17
N LEU A 104 12.80 -6.36 15.29
CA LEU A 104 13.61 -7.07 16.26
C LEU A 104 14.33 -8.26 15.59
N GLY A 105 15.63 -8.31 15.72
CA GLY A 105 16.48 -9.34 15.05
C GLY A 105 16.66 -9.14 13.54
N GLY A 106 16.16 -8.03 12.98
CA GLY A 106 16.33 -7.67 11.58
C GLY A 106 17.60 -6.90 11.29
N ASN A 107 17.74 -6.50 10.01
CA ASN A 107 18.86 -5.67 9.54
C ASN A 107 18.39 -4.70 8.44
N LEU A 108 19.26 -3.77 8.07
CA LEU A 108 18.97 -2.68 7.12
C LEU A 108 18.74 -3.14 5.67
N ASP A 109 19.27 -4.28 5.27
CA ASP A 109 19.17 -4.79 3.89
C ASP A 109 17.88 -5.58 3.65
N GLN A 110 17.14 -5.88 4.71
CA GLN A 110 15.87 -6.57 4.59
C GLN A 110 14.80 -5.67 3.93
N THR A 111 13.94 -6.32 3.17
CA THR A 111 12.81 -5.67 2.51
C THR A 111 11.58 -5.69 3.41
N VAL A 112 10.97 -4.52 3.58
CA VAL A 112 9.63 -4.33 4.14
C VAL A 112 8.63 -4.07 3.02
N LEU A 113 7.36 -4.31 3.29
CA LEU A 113 6.27 -4.05 2.36
C LEU A 113 5.25 -3.13 3.02
N ILE A 114 5.02 -1.97 2.43
CA ILE A 114 3.83 -1.16 2.70
C ILE A 114 2.70 -1.74 1.86
N TRP A 115 1.56 -2.04 2.49
CA TRP A 115 0.40 -2.65 1.85
C TRP A 115 -0.88 -1.93 2.26
N ASP A 116 -1.64 -1.42 1.30
CA ASP A 116 -2.86 -0.70 1.59
C ASP A 116 -3.95 -1.63 2.15
N ALA A 117 -4.56 -1.22 3.25
CA ALA A 117 -5.47 -2.05 4.05
C ALA A 117 -6.77 -2.45 3.32
N ASP A 118 -7.10 -1.75 2.24
CA ASP A 118 -8.26 -2.02 1.39
C ASP A 118 -7.93 -2.91 0.18
N THR A 119 -6.78 -3.56 0.18
CA THR A 119 -6.25 -4.35 -0.94
C THR A 119 -6.14 -5.83 -0.58
N LEU A 120 -6.74 -6.70 -1.41
CA LEU A 120 -6.74 -8.16 -1.26
C LEU A 120 -5.75 -8.81 -2.21
N PRO A 121 -4.69 -9.48 -1.74
CA PRO A 121 -3.92 -10.39 -2.58
C PRO A 121 -4.77 -11.64 -2.90
N LEU A 122 -4.69 -12.11 -4.15
CA LEU A 122 -5.49 -13.21 -4.69
C LEU A 122 -4.68 -14.50 -4.87
N LYS A 123 -3.38 -14.39 -4.86
CA LYS A 123 -2.40 -15.49 -4.99
C LYS A 123 -1.09 -15.14 -4.28
N LYS A 124 -0.16 -16.10 -4.18
CA LYS A 124 1.17 -15.83 -3.62
C LYS A 124 1.89 -14.71 -4.37
N LEU A 125 2.36 -13.72 -3.63
CA LEU A 125 3.09 -12.57 -4.13
C LEU A 125 4.55 -12.63 -3.68
N PHE A 126 5.44 -12.24 -4.60
CA PHE A 126 6.87 -12.13 -4.35
C PHE A 126 7.31 -10.73 -4.78
N PHE A 127 8.08 -10.07 -3.93
CA PHE A 127 8.54 -8.69 -4.13
C PHE A 127 10.04 -8.62 -4.42
N SER A 128 10.63 -9.75 -4.82
CA SER A 128 11.97 -9.81 -5.39
C SER A 128 11.96 -10.71 -6.62
N ASP A 129 12.85 -10.43 -7.57
CA ASP A 129 13.10 -11.31 -8.70
C ASP A 129 14.17 -12.38 -8.36
N GLU A 130 14.53 -13.20 -9.34
CA GLU A 130 15.51 -14.27 -9.20
C GLU A 130 16.93 -13.77 -8.90
N LEU A 131 17.22 -12.50 -9.22
CA LEU A 131 18.50 -11.83 -8.94
C LEU A 131 18.49 -11.10 -7.59
N GLY A 132 17.41 -11.19 -6.82
CA GLY A 132 17.25 -10.50 -5.53
C GLY A 132 16.95 -9.00 -5.64
N ARG A 133 16.63 -8.49 -6.84
CA ARG A 133 16.22 -7.10 -7.02
C ARG A 133 14.78 -6.92 -6.50
N VAL A 134 14.52 -5.76 -5.88
CA VAL A 134 13.18 -5.43 -5.41
C VAL A 134 12.26 -5.18 -6.62
N SER A 135 11.11 -5.86 -6.62
CA SER A 135 10.19 -5.92 -7.75
C SER A 135 8.93 -5.11 -7.48
N TYR A 136 8.68 -4.10 -8.30
CA TYR A 136 7.55 -3.18 -8.18
C TYR A 136 6.40 -3.52 -9.10
N TYR A 137 5.19 -3.37 -8.59
CA TYR A 137 4.00 -3.17 -9.43
C TYR A 137 3.95 -1.72 -9.89
N SER A 138 3.35 -1.47 -11.05
CA SER A 138 3.18 -0.12 -11.58
C SER A 138 1.71 0.26 -11.69
N GLY A 139 1.44 1.53 -11.46
CA GLY A 139 0.17 2.19 -11.72
C GLY A 139 0.25 3.08 -12.96
N VAL A 140 -0.88 3.71 -13.25
CA VAL A 140 -1.03 4.67 -14.37
C VAL A 140 -1.39 6.07 -13.87
N GLU A 141 -1.35 6.30 -12.57
CA GLU A 141 -1.70 7.59 -11.99
C GLU A 141 -0.64 8.64 -12.35
N ALA A 142 -1.09 9.81 -12.80
CA ALA A 142 -0.21 10.91 -13.14
C ALA A 142 -0.75 12.19 -12.47
N HIS A 143 -0.29 12.47 -11.25
CA HIS A 143 -0.70 13.64 -10.49
C HIS A 143 0.43 14.66 -10.45
N THR A 144 0.28 15.73 -11.23
CA THR A 144 1.32 16.77 -11.38
C THR A 144 1.88 17.31 -10.07
N PRO A 145 1.09 17.56 -9.00
CA PRO A 145 1.61 18.04 -7.73
C PRO A 145 2.64 17.10 -7.09
N TYR A 146 2.51 15.78 -7.24
CA TYR A 146 3.49 14.83 -6.72
C TYR A 146 4.84 14.98 -7.44
N PHE A 147 4.81 15.10 -8.75
CA PHE A 147 6.03 15.29 -9.55
C PHE A 147 6.69 16.63 -9.24
N ALA A 148 5.92 17.72 -9.09
CA ALA A 148 6.45 19.02 -8.70
C ALA A 148 7.10 19.01 -7.31
N PHE A 149 6.55 18.26 -6.36
CA PHE A 149 7.19 18.01 -5.07
C PHE A 149 8.53 17.29 -5.23
N ILE A 150 8.54 16.17 -5.96
CA ILE A 150 9.76 15.36 -6.19
C ILE A 150 10.85 16.19 -6.86
N GLU A 151 10.53 16.94 -7.90
CA GLU A 151 11.46 17.82 -8.59
C GLU A 151 12.06 18.90 -7.67
N ARG A 152 11.29 19.38 -6.68
CA ARG A 152 11.75 20.37 -5.70
C ARG A 152 12.71 19.78 -4.69
N VAL A 153 12.42 18.58 -4.16
CA VAL A 153 13.21 17.98 -3.07
C VAL A 153 14.32 17.06 -3.56
N PHE A 154 14.14 16.44 -4.74
CA PHE A 154 15.09 15.55 -5.38
C PHE A 154 15.27 15.89 -6.87
N PRO A 155 15.87 17.04 -7.21
CA PRO A 155 15.98 17.51 -8.60
C PRO A 155 16.77 16.56 -9.51
N TRP A 156 17.52 15.64 -8.93
CA TRP A 156 18.25 14.58 -9.64
C TRP A 156 17.40 13.33 -9.91
N ALA A 157 16.25 13.18 -9.27
CA ALA A 157 15.37 12.01 -9.46
C ALA A 157 14.66 12.10 -10.81
N LYS A 158 14.74 11.02 -11.59
CA LYS A 158 14.14 10.97 -12.92
C LYS A 158 12.65 10.62 -12.84
N ARG A 159 11.83 11.41 -13.52
CA ARG A 159 10.42 11.09 -13.71
C ARG A 159 10.28 9.84 -14.56
N GLN A 160 9.44 8.91 -14.11
CA GLN A 160 9.14 7.67 -14.82
C GLN A 160 7.89 7.84 -15.71
N THR A 161 7.72 6.94 -16.67
CA THR A 161 6.54 6.87 -17.54
C THR A 161 5.39 6.07 -16.92
N PHE A 162 5.59 5.54 -15.72
CA PHE A 162 4.63 4.79 -14.92
C PHE A 162 4.58 5.39 -13.51
N SER A 163 3.57 5.03 -12.74
CA SER A 163 3.42 5.45 -11.35
C SER A 163 3.79 4.32 -10.39
N PHE A 164 4.34 4.67 -9.24
CA PHE A 164 4.56 3.76 -8.12
C PHE A 164 3.32 3.59 -7.23
N ILE A 165 2.22 4.30 -7.51
CA ILE A 165 0.95 4.16 -6.79
C ILE A 165 0.26 2.89 -7.30
N ALA A 166 0.56 1.79 -6.62
CA ALA A 166 0.07 0.45 -6.94
C ALA A 166 -0.49 -0.27 -5.70
N GLN A 167 -0.92 0.47 -4.68
CA GLN A 167 -1.49 -0.01 -3.41
C GLN A 167 -0.56 -0.94 -2.60
N CYS A 168 0.68 -1.07 -3.03
CA CYS A 168 1.76 -1.77 -2.35
C CYS A 168 3.12 -1.17 -2.72
N PHE A 169 4.04 -1.18 -1.76
CA PHE A 169 5.37 -0.63 -2.00
C PHE A 169 6.43 -1.41 -1.20
N PRO A 170 7.21 -2.28 -1.85
CA PRO A 170 8.34 -2.96 -1.22
C PRO A 170 9.57 -2.04 -1.23
N ALA A 171 10.34 -2.02 -0.14
CA ALA A 171 11.61 -1.31 -0.11
C ALA A 171 12.56 -1.90 0.94
N LYS A 172 13.88 -1.79 0.72
CA LYS A 172 14.85 -2.06 1.78
C LYS A 172 14.75 -0.96 2.84
N ILE A 173 14.91 -1.35 4.11
CA ILE A 173 14.86 -0.43 5.25
C ILE A 173 15.92 0.69 5.08
N SER A 174 17.13 0.31 4.64
CA SER A 174 18.23 1.26 4.37
C SER A 174 17.85 2.35 3.36
N TRP A 175 17.05 2.01 2.35
CA TRP A 175 16.64 2.98 1.33
C TRP A 175 15.64 3.99 1.88
N ILE A 176 14.71 3.53 2.71
CA ILE A 176 13.73 4.41 3.36
C ILE A 176 14.43 5.33 4.37
N GLN A 177 15.41 4.80 5.12
CA GLN A 177 16.22 5.62 6.02
C GLN A 177 17.03 6.66 5.26
N ALA A 178 17.65 6.29 4.13
CA ALA A 178 18.38 7.22 3.28
C ALA A 178 17.48 8.31 2.69
N PHE A 179 16.27 7.96 2.26
CA PHE A 179 15.24 8.92 1.83
C PHE A 179 14.91 9.93 2.93
N CYS A 180 14.61 9.45 4.14
CA CYS A 180 14.30 10.34 5.27
C CYS A 180 15.48 11.24 5.62
N LYS A 181 16.70 10.68 5.67
CA LYS A 181 17.93 11.42 6.00
C LYS A 181 18.23 12.52 4.99
N GLU A 182 17.99 12.28 3.69
CA GLU A 182 18.26 13.27 2.64
C GLU A 182 17.25 14.42 2.66
N LEU A 183 16.05 14.18 3.22
CA LEU A 183 15.05 15.22 3.46
C LEU A 183 15.32 16.04 4.74
N GLU A 184 16.07 15.49 5.68
CA GLU A 184 16.41 16.20 6.91
C GLU A 184 17.32 17.39 6.61
N SER A 185 17.07 18.49 7.26
CA SER A 185 17.88 19.71 7.22
C SER A 185 18.17 20.20 8.63
N GLU A 186 19.10 21.13 8.79
CA GLU A 186 19.45 21.65 10.09
C GLU A 186 18.20 22.16 10.85
N GLY A 187 17.92 21.54 11.99
CA GLY A 187 16.78 21.85 12.85
C GLY A 187 15.43 21.35 12.37
N ARG A 188 15.35 20.59 11.26
CA ARG A 188 14.08 20.02 10.76
C ARG A 188 14.18 18.53 10.51
N GLY A 189 13.23 17.77 11.07
CA GLY A 189 13.05 16.36 10.73
C GLY A 189 12.46 16.18 9.32
N TRP A 190 12.51 14.98 8.82
CA TRP A 190 12.04 14.64 7.46
C TRP A 190 10.55 14.97 7.23
N ILE A 191 9.67 14.84 8.23
CA ILE A 191 8.24 15.17 8.12
C ILE A 191 8.05 16.69 7.92
N GLU A 192 8.69 17.51 8.75
CA GLU A 192 8.63 18.96 8.65
C GLU A 192 9.22 19.44 7.32
N SER A 193 10.27 18.78 6.83
CA SER A 193 10.88 19.09 5.55
C SER A 193 9.93 18.78 4.38
N ILE A 194 9.22 17.64 4.43
CA ILE A 194 8.18 17.34 3.44
C ILE A 194 7.11 18.45 3.46
N ILE A 195 6.54 18.75 4.63
CA ILE A 195 5.43 19.69 4.75
C ILE A 195 5.84 21.10 4.29
N SER A 196 7.04 21.56 4.68
CA SER A 196 7.54 22.89 4.26
C SER A 196 7.86 22.97 2.76
N SER A 197 8.03 21.82 2.10
CA SER A 197 8.27 21.72 0.66
C SER A 197 7.00 21.52 -0.16
N LEU A 198 5.83 21.38 0.47
CA LEU A 198 4.55 21.27 -0.25
C LEU A 198 4.19 22.59 -0.94
N ASP A 199 3.53 22.49 -2.08
CA ASP A 199 2.75 23.61 -2.62
C ASP A 199 1.45 23.69 -1.82
N GLN A 200 1.35 24.70 -0.96
CA GLN A 200 0.24 24.89 -0.04
C GLN A 200 -1.10 25.16 -0.76
N THR A 201 -1.06 25.52 -2.05
CA THR A 201 -2.26 25.70 -2.88
C THR A 201 -2.86 24.36 -3.33
N GLN A 202 -2.11 23.26 -3.21
CA GLN A 202 -2.52 21.92 -3.64
C GLN A 202 -3.05 21.10 -2.47
N ARG A 203 -4.22 20.50 -2.65
CA ARG A 203 -4.85 19.64 -1.60
C ARG A 203 -4.15 18.29 -1.43
N ALA A 204 -3.42 17.82 -2.43
CA ALA A 204 -2.72 16.54 -2.46
C ALA A 204 -1.34 16.75 -3.11
N GLY A 205 -0.41 17.34 -2.33
CA GLY A 205 0.92 17.70 -2.82
C GLY A 205 2.00 16.63 -2.63
N PHE A 206 1.71 15.56 -1.90
CA PHE A 206 2.67 14.49 -1.57
C PHE A 206 2.06 13.10 -1.75
N SER A 207 2.83 12.15 -2.24
CA SER A 207 2.54 10.73 -2.22
C SER A 207 3.78 9.98 -1.76
N GLU A 208 3.64 9.18 -0.71
CA GLU A 208 4.73 8.35 -0.18
C GLU A 208 5.21 7.35 -1.23
N TYR A 209 4.29 6.73 -1.97
CA TYR A 209 4.64 5.76 -3.00
C TYR A 209 5.39 6.39 -4.17
N GLU A 210 4.89 7.52 -4.68
CA GLU A 210 5.52 8.18 -5.81
C GLU A 210 6.88 8.78 -5.42
N SER A 211 6.98 9.38 -4.22
CA SER A 211 8.21 10.01 -3.74
C SER A 211 9.30 9.00 -3.40
N LEU A 212 8.97 7.94 -2.65
CA LEU A 212 9.89 6.83 -2.37
C LEU A 212 10.29 6.12 -3.67
N GLY A 213 9.32 5.89 -4.57
CA GLY A 213 9.56 5.21 -5.83
C GLY A 213 10.53 5.98 -6.73
N ALA A 214 10.28 7.26 -6.95
CA ALA A 214 11.16 8.11 -7.76
C ALA A 214 12.58 8.19 -7.17
N TYR A 215 12.68 8.34 -5.85
CA TYR A 215 13.97 8.35 -5.13
C TYR A 215 14.74 7.04 -5.30
N ILE A 216 14.10 5.91 -4.97
CA ILE A 216 14.75 4.59 -4.98
C ILE A 216 15.11 4.18 -6.40
N TRP A 217 14.19 4.34 -7.35
CA TRP A 217 14.41 3.97 -8.74
C TRP A 217 15.56 4.74 -9.39
N SER A 218 15.72 6.01 -9.04
CA SER A 218 16.81 6.84 -9.55
C SER A 218 18.15 6.60 -8.85
N LYS A 219 18.13 6.25 -7.56
CA LYS A 219 19.34 6.08 -6.74
C LYS A 219 19.91 4.66 -6.78
N TYR A 220 19.04 3.65 -6.99
CA TYR A 220 19.43 2.23 -6.96
C TYR A 220 18.92 1.47 -8.20
N PRO A 221 19.16 1.98 -9.45
CA PRO A 221 18.54 1.45 -10.65
C PRO A 221 18.86 -0.04 -10.91
N ASP A 222 20.03 -0.51 -10.53
CA ASP A 222 20.46 -1.91 -10.71
C ASP A 222 19.86 -2.88 -9.68
N GLN A 223 19.22 -2.36 -8.62
CA GLN A 223 18.65 -3.15 -7.53
C GLN A 223 17.11 -3.23 -7.57
N VAL A 224 16.49 -2.63 -8.58
CA VAL A 224 15.04 -2.55 -8.73
C VAL A 224 14.58 -3.01 -10.10
N VAL A 225 13.35 -3.50 -10.20
CA VAL A 225 12.76 -3.95 -11.46
C VAL A 225 11.24 -3.78 -11.42
N LEU A 226 10.61 -3.53 -12.58
CA LEU A 226 9.16 -3.66 -12.71
C LEU A 226 8.79 -5.12 -12.94
N ASN A 227 7.76 -5.58 -12.21
CA ASN A 227 7.17 -6.86 -12.55
C ASN A 227 6.11 -6.68 -13.64
N GLY A 228 5.94 -7.28 -14.64
CA GLY A 228 4.91 -7.12 -15.68
C GLY A 228 3.53 -7.67 -15.31
N ARG A 229 3.19 -7.75 -14.01
CA ARG A 229 1.99 -8.41 -13.50
C ARG A 229 0.81 -7.45 -13.39
N SER A 230 -0.39 -7.99 -13.46
CA SER A 230 -1.63 -7.21 -13.45
C SER A 230 -2.27 -7.17 -12.07
N TRP A 231 -2.78 -6.02 -11.69
CA TRP A 231 -3.61 -5.80 -10.52
C TRP A 231 -4.84 -4.94 -10.90
N GLU A 232 -5.83 -4.89 -10.02
CA GLU A 232 -7.07 -4.16 -10.27
C GLU A 232 -7.33 -3.16 -9.15
N ARG A 233 -7.50 -1.89 -9.51
CA ARG A 233 -7.77 -0.80 -8.56
C ARG A 233 -9.26 -0.68 -8.21
N ASN A 234 -10.13 -0.95 -9.15
CA ASN A 234 -11.55 -0.63 -9.08
C ASN A 234 -12.40 -1.83 -8.63
N GLY A 235 -12.04 -2.44 -7.51
CA GLY A 235 -12.69 -3.64 -7.00
C GLY A 235 -14.16 -3.46 -6.66
N LEU A 236 -14.54 -2.33 -6.04
CA LEU A 236 -15.94 -2.05 -5.69
C LEU A 236 -16.83 -1.95 -6.92
N SER A 237 -16.40 -1.25 -7.97
CA SER A 237 -17.16 -1.15 -9.21
C SER A 237 -17.11 -2.42 -10.04
N LEU A 238 -16.04 -3.20 -9.94
CA LEU A 238 -15.88 -4.46 -10.68
C LEU A 238 -16.73 -5.58 -10.10
N VAL A 239 -16.66 -5.83 -8.79
CA VAL A 239 -17.29 -7.00 -8.13
C VAL A 239 -18.04 -6.67 -6.84
N GLY A 240 -18.14 -5.41 -6.43
CA GLY A 240 -18.74 -4.99 -5.17
C GLY A 240 -17.90 -5.31 -3.95
N LYS A 241 -18.48 -5.24 -2.75
CA LYS A 241 -17.76 -5.41 -1.47
C LYS A 241 -17.06 -6.78 -1.36
N PRO A 242 -15.83 -6.83 -0.80
CA PRO A 242 -15.03 -8.07 -0.72
C PRO A 242 -15.66 -9.16 0.15
N GLY A 243 -16.30 -8.81 1.27
CA GLY A 243 -16.95 -9.77 2.17
C GLY A 243 -18.07 -10.61 1.56
N GLY A 244 -18.56 -10.23 0.37
CA GLY A 244 -19.57 -11.02 -0.37
C GLY A 244 -18.99 -11.87 -1.51
N LEU A 245 -17.66 -11.98 -1.64
CA LEU A 245 -17.01 -12.80 -2.67
C LEU A 245 -16.89 -14.26 -2.20
N THR A 246 -17.26 -15.19 -3.08
CA THR A 246 -17.07 -16.62 -2.87
C THR A 246 -15.67 -17.07 -3.28
N ASP A 247 -15.18 -18.21 -2.79
CA ASP A 247 -13.89 -18.79 -3.18
C ASP A 247 -13.77 -18.99 -4.70
N LEU A 248 -14.86 -19.37 -5.38
CA LEU A 248 -14.87 -19.50 -6.84
C LEU A 248 -14.67 -18.15 -7.54
N GLN A 249 -15.25 -17.07 -7.01
CA GLN A 249 -15.06 -15.73 -7.56
C GLN A 249 -13.63 -15.24 -7.32
N LEU A 250 -13.09 -15.48 -6.14
CA LEU A 250 -11.70 -15.17 -5.81
C LEU A 250 -10.73 -15.96 -6.69
N ALA A 251 -10.94 -17.26 -6.90
CA ALA A 251 -10.15 -18.07 -7.81
C ALA A 251 -10.23 -17.57 -9.26
N GLY A 252 -11.40 -17.12 -9.71
CA GLY A 252 -11.57 -16.53 -11.04
C GLY A 252 -10.88 -15.18 -11.19
N LEU A 253 -10.91 -14.33 -10.17
CA LEU A 253 -10.16 -13.06 -10.13
C LEU A 253 -8.64 -13.34 -10.18
N ALA A 254 -8.17 -14.34 -9.45
CA ALA A 254 -6.76 -14.75 -9.41
C ALA A 254 -6.20 -15.20 -10.78
N GLN A 255 -7.06 -15.59 -11.73
CA GLN A 255 -6.62 -15.88 -13.11
C GLN A 255 -6.17 -14.62 -13.88
N ARG A 256 -6.63 -13.44 -13.47
CA ARG A 256 -6.37 -12.18 -14.17
C ARG A 256 -5.48 -11.24 -13.38
N TYR A 257 -5.64 -11.23 -12.07
CA TYR A 257 -5.01 -10.25 -11.19
C TYR A 257 -4.21 -10.94 -10.09
N ASP A 258 -3.14 -10.32 -9.69
CA ASP A 258 -2.36 -10.73 -8.53
C ASP A 258 -3.04 -10.27 -7.23
N TYR A 259 -3.62 -9.07 -7.26
CA TYR A 259 -4.40 -8.49 -6.17
C TYR A 259 -5.44 -7.50 -6.70
N ILE A 260 -6.38 -7.13 -5.86
CA ILE A 260 -7.47 -6.20 -6.16
C ILE A 260 -7.66 -5.25 -4.97
N SER A 261 -7.82 -3.94 -5.25
CA SER A 261 -8.09 -2.91 -4.26
C SER A 261 -9.56 -2.51 -4.25
N PHE A 262 -10.08 -2.13 -3.08
CA PHE A 262 -11.49 -1.75 -2.84
C PHE A 262 -11.58 -0.34 -2.28
N GLU A 263 -11.00 0.62 -2.99
CA GLU A 263 -10.93 2.00 -2.56
C GLU A 263 -12.33 2.63 -2.38
N ALA A 264 -12.53 3.36 -1.27
CA ALA A 264 -13.83 3.92 -0.90
C ALA A 264 -14.40 4.92 -1.92
N TRP A 265 -13.57 5.53 -2.76
CA TRP A 265 -14.03 6.43 -3.83
C TRP A 265 -14.54 5.68 -5.07
N ASP A 266 -14.17 4.40 -5.26
CA ASP A 266 -14.63 3.55 -6.37
C ASP A 266 -16.09 3.07 -6.17
N VAL A 267 -16.98 3.98 -5.81
CA VAL A 267 -18.37 3.64 -5.60
C VAL A 267 -19.14 3.72 -6.91
N ALA A 268 -19.38 2.57 -7.50
CA ALA A 268 -20.34 2.45 -8.60
C ALA A 268 -21.76 2.73 -8.09
N ARG A 269 -22.32 3.89 -8.45
CA ARG A 269 -23.66 4.31 -8.00
C ARG A 269 -24.75 3.85 -8.96
N GLY A 270 -25.87 3.36 -8.41
CA GLY A 270 -27.10 3.06 -9.12
C GLY A 270 -27.27 1.60 -9.54
N PHE A 271 -28.50 1.26 -9.92
CA PHE A 271 -28.93 -0.11 -10.26
C PHE A 271 -28.08 -0.77 -11.36
N ARG A 272 -27.73 -0.03 -12.40
CA ARG A 272 -26.89 -0.54 -13.50
C ARG A 272 -25.49 -0.98 -13.04
N ALA A 273 -24.93 -0.28 -12.07
CA ALA A 273 -23.64 -0.63 -11.49
C ALA A 273 -23.71 -1.92 -10.67
N SER A 274 -24.77 -2.08 -9.87
CA SER A 274 -25.02 -3.31 -9.11
C SER A 274 -25.22 -4.52 -10.01
N VAL A 275 -25.98 -4.35 -11.11
CA VAL A 275 -26.17 -5.41 -12.12
C VAL A 275 -24.84 -5.78 -12.80
N ARG A 276 -24.00 -4.78 -13.13
CA ARG A 276 -22.68 -5.03 -13.72
C ARG A 276 -21.79 -5.81 -12.77
N ALA A 277 -21.69 -5.40 -11.52
CA ALA A 277 -20.90 -6.11 -10.50
C ALA A 277 -21.40 -7.55 -10.31
N TRP A 278 -22.72 -7.77 -10.26
CA TRP A 278 -23.31 -9.11 -10.19
C TRP A 278 -22.95 -9.98 -11.41
N ARG A 279 -23.07 -9.44 -12.63
CA ARG A 279 -22.66 -10.15 -13.86
C ARG A 279 -21.18 -10.51 -13.85
N ASN A 280 -20.31 -9.61 -13.38
CA ASN A 280 -18.89 -9.87 -13.25
C ASN A 280 -18.62 -10.98 -12.23
N ARG A 281 -19.32 -11.00 -11.09
CA ARG A 281 -19.23 -12.10 -10.12
C ARG A 281 -19.54 -13.45 -10.74
N LEU A 282 -20.59 -13.55 -11.56
CA LEU A 282 -20.93 -14.78 -12.27
C LEU A 282 -19.84 -15.20 -13.26
N LYS A 283 -19.29 -14.23 -14.00
CA LYS A 283 -18.18 -14.47 -14.91
C LYS A 283 -16.94 -15.00 -14.19
N PHE A 284 -16.54 -14.36 -13.08
CA PHE A 284 -15.39 -14.80 -12.28
C PHE A 284 -15.65 -16.15 -11.61
N ALA A 285 -16.85 -16.44 -11.13
CA ALA A 285 -17.19 -17.78 -10.63
C ALA A 285 -17.04 -18.86 -11.70
N SER A 286 -17.43 -18.58 -12.95
CA SER A 286 -17.24 -19.51 -14.07
C SER A 286 -15.76 -19.74 -14.39
N LEU A 287 -14.93 -18.69 -14.37
CA LEU A 287 -13.47 -18.82 -14.54
C LEU A 287 -12.84 -19.62 -13.42
N GLY A 288 -13.26 -19.39 -12.17
CA GLY A 288 -12.78 -20.15 -11.02
C GLY A 288 -13.09 -21.63 -11.09
N ARG A 289 -14.29 -22.02 -11.56
CA ARG A 289 -14.64 -23.44 -11.78
C ARG A 289 -13.71 -24.12 -12.80
N LYS A 290 -13.39 -23.44 -13.90
CA LYS A 290 -12.47 -23.96 -14.93
C LYS A 290 -11.07 -24.16 -14.38
N SER A 291 -10.59 -23.21 -13.59
CA SER A 291 -9.26 -23.28 -12.96
C SER A 291 -9.15 -24.44 -11.96
N ILE A 292 -10.17 -24.63 -11.10
CA ILE A 292 -10.17 -25.74 -10.14
C ILE A 292 -10.27 -27.08 -10.87
N ALA A 293 -11.09 -27.18 -11.91
CA ALA A 293 -11.22 -28.38 -12.72
C ALA A 293 -9.89 -28.77 -13.40
N SER A 294 -9.10 -27.82 -13.88
CA SER A 294 -7.79 -28.08 -14.48
C SER A 294 -6.71 -28.56 -13.50
N LEU A 295 -6.89 -28.33 -12.21
CA LEU A 295 -6.00 -28.81 -11.15
C LEU A 295 -6.33 -30.24 -10.66
N ILE A 296 -7.51 -30.76 -11.01
CA ILE A 296 -8.02 -32.08 -10.58
C ILE A 296 -7.88 -33.12 -11.71
N GLN A 297 -7.60 -32.70 -12.93
CA GLN A 297 -7.31 -33.66 -14.02
C GLN A 297 -5.89 -34.22 -13.83
N PRO A 298 -5.74 -35.59 -13.77
CA PRO A 298 -4.48 -36.27 -13.52
C PRO A 298 -3.45 -36.02 -14.65
#